data_5a23d78462c7a18c68d1b7ec9bb90e96
#
_entry.id   5a23d78462c7a18c68d1b7ec9bb90e96
#
_cell.length_a   1.000
_cell.length_b   1.000
_cell.length_c   1.000
_cell.angle_alpha   90.00
_cell.angle_beta   90.00
_cell.angle_gamma   90.00
#
_symmetry.space_group_name_H-M   'P 1'
#
loop_
_entity.id
_entity.type
_entity.pdbx_description
1 polymer ?
#
loop_
_entity_poly.entity_id
_entity_poly.type
_entity_poly.pdbx_seq_one_letter_code
_entity_poly.pdbx_strand_id
1 'polypeptide(L)'
;MIAKISHGSSLYGVLSYNQLKVDELHADVLFGNRIIEPQGDNPYTIEHLSRSFEDYLTANRKTEKPILHISLNPDPKDCVSEEQFIKLAEEYMRRMGFGDQPYIVYRHNDIGREHLHVVSVRVDETGRAISDSYEHERSMAVCRELEQQFSLTPATKKEWKEGLPLSPVDYEGGNLKGQLAGVIRPITREWRFQSLGEYRAVLSLYGISVDEVKGE
;
A
#
# COMPACT_ATOMS: atom_id res chain seq x y z
N MET A 1 -11.80 -1.61 -5.12
CA MET A 1 -10.40 -1.12 -5.04
C MET A 1 -9.96 -0.94 -3.60
N ILE A 2 -8.72 -1.29 -3.26
CA ILE A 2 -8.15 -1.11 -1.92
C ILE A 2 -6.89 -0.25 -2.04
N ALA A 3 -6.83 0.85 -1.28
CA ALA A 3 -5.62 1.64 -1.12
C ALA A 3 -4.90 1.23 0.17
N LYS A 4 -3.56 1.19 0.12
CA LYS A 4 -2.69 1.05 1.30
C LYS A 4 -1.76 2.24 1.33
N ILE A 5 -1.71 2.93 2.46
CA ILE A 5 -0.89 4.12 2.65
C ILE A 5 0.18 3.80 3.69
N SER A 6 1.39 4.20 3.43
CA SER A 6 2.50 4.10 4.37
C SER A 6 3.36 5.35 4.33
N HIS A 7 3.91 5.71 5.48
CA HIS A 7 4.80 6.85 5.66
C HIS A 7 6.20 6.37 6.03
N GLY A 8 7.20 6.96 5.40
CA GLY A 8 8.62 6.62 5.60
C GLY A 8 9.51 7.86 5.76
N SER A 9 10.74 7.62 6.15
CA SER A 9 11.80 8.64 6.27
C SER A 9 12.82 8.57 5.13
N SER A 10 12.84 7.48 4.34
CA SER A 10 13.81 7.28 3.27
C SER A 10 13.17 7.32 1.89
N LEU A 11 13.39 8.41 1.16
CA LEU A 11 12.99 8.50 -0.26
C LEU A 11 13.75 7.49 -1.09
N TYR A 12 15.07 7.39 -0.87
CA TYR A 12 15.91 6.44 -1.58
C TYR A 12 15.42 5.01 -1.45
N GLY A 13 15.03 4.60 -0.24
CA GLY A 13 14.54 3.23 0.01
C GLY A 13 13.28 2.89 -0.78
N VAL A 14 12.29 3.82 -0.85
CA VAL A 14 11.05 3.56 -1.58
C VAL A 14 11.26 3.64 -3.10
N LEU A 15 12.10 4.55 -3.59
CA LEU A 15 12.44 4.62 -5.02
C LEU A 15 13.23 3.38 -5.45
N SER A 16 14.22 2.94 -4.66
CA SER A 16 14.99 1.72 -4.94
C SER A 16 14.12 0.46 -5.01
N TYR A 17 13.15 0.35 -4.12
CA TYR A 17 12.20 -0.77 -4.16
C TYR A 17 11.44 -0.84 -5.49
N ASN A 18 10.92 0.32 -5.94
CA ASN A 18 10.17 0.37 -7.19
C ASN A 18 11.09 0.23 -8.42
N GLN A 19 12.29 0.84 -8.39
CA GLN A 19 13.27 0.73 -9.47
C GLN A 19 13.73 -0.73 -9.68
N LEU A 20 13.98 -1.46 -8.59
CA LEU A 20 14.32 -2.88 -8.68
C LEU A 20 13.22 -3.68 -9.41
N LYS A 21 11.95 -3.36 -9.17
CA LYS A 21 10.82 -3.98 -9.87
C LYS A 21 10.77 -3.62 -11.36
N VAL A 22 11.15 -2.40 -11.71
CA VAL A 22 11.28 -1.97 -13.12
C VAL A 22 12.43 -2.72 -13.80
N ASP A 23 13.59 -2.81 -13.14
CA ASP A 23 14.76 -3.51 -13.65
C ASP A 23 14.51 -5.03 -13.84
N GLU A 24 13.68 -5.62 -12.99
CA GLU A 24 13.22 -7.01 -13.07
C GLU A 24 12.07 -7.22 -14.08
N LEU A 25 11.63 -6.21 -14.81
CA LEU A 25 10.47 -6.24 -15.73
C LEU A 25 9.14 -6.62 -15.04
N HIS A 26 9.03 -6.34 -13.75
CA HIS A 26 7.83 -6.56 -12.93
C HIS A 26 7.06 -5.26 -12.66
N ALA A 27 7.55 -4.14 -13.16
CA ALA A 27 6.89 -2.85 -13.10
C ALA A 27 7.31 -1.94 -14.26
N ASP A 28 6.50 -0.92 -14.52
CA ASP A 28 6.82 0.19 -15.42
C ASP A 28 6.55 1.53 -14.71
N VAL A 29 7.28 2.57 -15.11
CA VAL A 29 6.92 3.94 -14.77
C VAL A 29 5.80 4.38 -15.70
N LEU A 30 4.61 4.71 -15.15
CA LEU A 30 3.48 5.21 -15.95
C LEU A 30 3.60 6.69 -16.25
N PHE A 31 3.78 7.50 -15.21
CA PHE A 31 3.92 8.96 -15.35
C PHE A 31 4.42 9.59 -14.05
N GLY A 32 4.82 10.85 -14.16
CA GLY A 32 5.16 11.69 -13.02
C GLY A 32 4.34 12.98 -13.01
N ASN A 33 3.99 13.46 -11.82
CA ASN A 33 3.46 14.80 -11.60
C ASN A 33 4.52 15.65 -10.94
N ARG A 34 4.85 16.80 -11.54
CA ARG A 34 5.93 17.69 -11.06
C ARG A 34 7.27 16.96 -10.88
N ILE A 35 7.50 15.94 -11.68
CA ILE A 35 8.76 15.21 -11.76
C ILE A 35 9.57 15.79 -12.92
N ILE A 36 10.86 16.00 -12.68
CA ILE A 36 11.80 16.42 -13.73
C ILE A 36 11.89 15.27 -14.74
N GLU A 37 11.55 15.54 -15.99
CA GLU A 37 11.60 14.52 -17.05
C GLU A 37 13.06 14.22 -17.43
N PRO A 38 13.41 12.94 -17.66
CA PRO A 38 14.70 12.58 -18.23
C PRO A 38 14.88 13.20 -19.61
N GLN A 39 16.12 13.50 -19.99
CA GLN A 39 16.38 14.02 -21.33
C GLN A 39 16.37 12.89 -22.38
N GLY A 40 15.56 13.05 -23.43
CA GLY A 40 15.42 12.06 -24.51
C GLY A 40 14.87 10.74 -24.01
N ASP A 41 15.37 9.63 -24.55
CA ASP A 41 14.92 8.27 -24.20
C ASP A 41 15.64 7.68 -22.97
N ASN A 42 16.26 8.53 -22.15
CA ASN A 42 16.93 8.05 -20.95
C ASN A 42 15.92 7.55 -19.92
N PRO A 43 16.21 6.44 -19.20
CA PRO A 43 15.33 5.94 -18.17
C PRO A 43 15.33 6.87 -16.94
N TYR A 44 14.28 6.81 -16.16
CA TYR A 44 14.24 7.39 -14.82
C TYR A 44 15.26 6.69 -13.92
N THR A 45 16.16 7.47 -13.32
CA THR A 45 17.08 6.97 -12.30
C THR A 45 16.66 7.48 -10.93
N ILE A 46 17.05 6.76 -9.86
CA ILE A 46 16.76 7.17 -8.48
C ILE A 46 17.31 8.57 -8.20
N GLU A 47 18.53 8.87 -8.67
CA GLU A 47 19.15 10.19 -8.50
C GLU A 47 18.33 11.27 -9.21
N HIS A 48 17.92 11.01 -10.44
CA HIS A 48 17.10 11.94 -11.23
C HIS A 48 15.75 12.22 -10.57
N LEU A 49 15.05 11.16 -10.14
CA LEU A 49 13.78 11.29 -9.44
C LEU A 49 13.92 12.05 -8.12
N SER A 50 14.98 11.77 -7.35
CA SER A 50 15.20 12.37 -6.03
C SER A 50 15.28 13.90 -6.09
N ARG A 51 15.83 14.47 -7.18
CA ARG A 51 15.91 15.92 -7.37
C ARG A 51 14.53 16.59 -7.38
N SER A 52 13.51 15.92 -7.90
CA SER A 52 12.15 16.47 -7.94
C SER A 52 11.50 16.63 -6.56
N PHE A 53 12.01 15.92 -5.56
CA PHE A 53 11.53 15.96 -4.18
C PHE A 53 12.40 16.81 -3.26
N GLU A 54 13.58 17.25 -3.73
CA GLU A 54 14.62 17.85 -2.90
C GLU A 54 14.17 19.14 -2.21
N ASP A 55 13.49 20.03 -2.94
CA ASP A 55 13.01 21.30 -2.40
C ASP A 55 12.02 21.09 -1.25
N TYR A 56 11.10 20.14 -1.41
CA TYR A 56 10.10 19.80 -0.40
C TYR A 56 10.74 19.17 0.85
N LEU A 57 11.69 18.29 0.66
CA LEU A 57 12.38 17.61 1.77
C LEU A 57 13.34 18.57 2.50
N THR A 58 13.98 19.49 1.78
CA THR A 58 14.84 20.52 2.36
C THR A 58 14.03 21.55 3.16
N ALA A 59 12.82 21.90 2.70
CA ALA A 59 11.91 22.77 3.41
C ALA A 59 11.33 22.12 4.69
N ASN A 60 11.28 20.79 4.76
CA ASN A 60 10.74 20.05 5.90
C ASN A 60 11.56 20.29 7.18
N ARG A 61 10.90 20.70 8.27
CA ARG A 61 11.55 20.97 9.56
C ARG A 61 11.06 20.10 10.71
N LYS A 62 9.87 19.50 10.59
CA LYS A 62 9.18 18.87 11.72
C LYS A 62 8.63 17.48 11.45
N THR A 63 8.43 17.12 10.18
CA THR A 63 7.80 15.85 9.82
C THR A 63 8.85 14.74 9.79
N GLU A 64 8.78 13.82 10.73
CA GLU A 64 9.75 12.70 10.85
C GLU A 64 9.64 11.70 9.71
N LYS A 65 8.44 11.52 9.17
CA LYS A 65 8.15 10.59 8.07
C LYS A 65 7.53 11.34 6.88
N PRO A 66 8.32 12.15 6.16
CA PRO A 66 7.81 12.99 5.07
C PRO A 66 7.49 12.22 3.79
N ILE A 67 7.97 11.00 3.64
CA ILE A 67 7.78 10.20 2.43
C ILE A 67 6.43 9.50 2.50
N LEU A 68 5.67 9.59 1.42
CA LEU A 68 4.38 8.95 1.22
C LEU A 68 4.51 7.85 0.17
N HIS A 69 4.10 6.65 0.51
CA HIS A 69 4.03 5.53 -0.43
C HIS A 69 2.63 4.93 -0.38
N ILE A 70 1.95 4.92 -1.51
CA ILE A 70 0.58 4.45 -1.66
C ILE A 70 0.57 3.31 -2.65
N SER A 71 -0.17 2.23 -2.37
CA SER A 71 -0.54 1.26 -3.40
C SER A 71 -2.04 1.28 -3.65
N LEU A 72 -2.45 1.38 -4.92
CA LEU A 72 -3.84 1.32 -5.36
C LEU A 72 -4.07 -0.03 -6.04
N ASN A 73 -5.00 -0.79 -5.48
CA ASN A 73 -5.22 -2.17 -5.87
C ASN A 73 -6.68 -2.35 -6.33
N PRO A 74 -6.98 -2.29 -7.64
CA PRO A 74 -8.27 -2.71 -8.20
C PRO A 74 -8.57 -4.18 -7.89
N ASP A 75 -9.83 -4.61 -8.06
CA ASP A 75 -10.16 -6.03 -7.95
C ASP A 75 -9.45 -6.82 -9.08
N PRO A 76 -8.97 -8.04 -8.84
CA PRO A 76 -8.34 -8.85 -9.90
C PRO A 76 -9.22 -9.14 -11.12
N LYS A 77 -10.53 -8.91 -11.02
CA LYS A 77 -11.48 -9.07 -12.11
C LYS A 77 -11.57 -7.84 -13.01
N ASP A 78 -11.08 -6.70 -12.53
CA ASP A 78 -11.12 -5.45 -13.28
C ASP A 78 -9.99 -5.44 -14.33
N CYS A 79 -10.36 -5.18 -15.58
CA CYS A 79 -9.41 -4.91 -16.65
C CYS A 79 -9.28 -3.39 -16.78
N VAL A 80 -8.23 -2.82 -16.18
CA VAL A 80 -7.99 -1.38 -16.15
C VAL A 80 -6.96 -1.03 -17.22
N SER A 81 -7.32 -0.17 -18.18
CA SER A 81 -6.38 0.29 -19.20
C SER A 81 -5.33 1.25 -18.59
N GLU A 82 -4.22 1.44 -19.29
CA GLU A 82 -3.18 2.37 -18.88
C GLU A 82 -3.71 3.78 -18.66
N GLU A 83 -4.52 4.29 -19.59
CA GLU A 83 -5.16 5.61 -19.48
C GLU A 83 -6.09 5.70 -18.26
N GLN A 84 -6.78 4.62 -17.93
CA GLN A 84 -7.62 4.56 -16.75
C GLN A 84 -6.77 4.53 -15.47
N PHE A 85 -5.64 3.82 -15.45
CA PHE A 85 -4.71 3.81 -14.34
C PHE A 85 -4.11 5.20 -14.07
N ILE A 86 -3.73 5.93 -15.13
CA ILE A 86 -3.23 7.31 -15.01
C ILE A 86 -4.30 8.19 -14.34
N LYS A 87 -5.50 8.24 -14.91
CA LYS A 87 -6.61 9.03 -14.37
C LYS A 87 -7.00 8.62 -12.95
N LEU A 88 -6.95 7.33 -12.65
CA LEU A 88 -7.24 6.79 -11.32
C LEU A 88 -6.25 7.31 -10.28
N ALA A 89 -4.95 7.30 -10.61
CA ALA A 89 -3.90 7.81 -9.73
C ALA A 89 -4.01 9.34 -9.53
N GLU A 90 -4.21 10.10 -10.62
CA GLU A 90 -4.39 11.55 -10.56
C GLU A 90 -5.58 11.95 -9.67
N GLU A 91 -6.75 11.33 -9.90
CA GLU A 91 -7.96 11.61 -9.13
C GLU A 91 -7.81 11.20 -7.67
N TYR A 92 -7.17 10.06 -7.39
CA TYR A 92 -6.90 9.64 -6.03
C TYR A 92 -5.99 10.65 -5.30
N MET A 93 -4.86 11.02 -5.91
CA MET A 93 -3.92 11.98 -5.33
C MET A 93 -4.57 13.34 -5.10
N ARG A 94 -5.34 13.83 -6.06
CA ARG A 94 -6.08 15.09 -5.96
C ARG A 94 -7.08 15.08 -4.81
N ARG A 95 -7.91 14.04 -4.69
CA ARG A 95 -8.94 13.93 -3.64
C ARG A 95 -8.35 13.71 -2.25
N MET A 96 -7.20 13.06 -2.17
CA MET A 96 -6.46 12.92 -0.93
C MET A 96 -5.72 14.19 -0.50
N GLY A 97 -5.66 15.22 -1.34
CA GLY A 97 -4.99 16.50 -1.07
C GLY A 97 -3.51 16.53 -1.47
N PHE A 98 -3.09 15.61 -2.33
CA PHE A 98 -1.71 15.50 -2.83
C PHE A 98 -1.59 15.86 -4.32
N GLY A 99 -2.63 16.43 -4.95
CA GLY A 99 -2.61 16.75 -6.38
C GLY A 99 -1.52 17.74 -6.79
N ASP A 100 -1.12 18.64 -5.89
CA ASP A 100 -0.07 19.63 -6.12
C ASP A 100 1.32 19.17 -5.66
N GLN A 101 1.45 17.93 -5.20
CA GLN A 101 2.73 17.38 -4.77
C GLN A 101 3.50 16.75 -5.93
N PRO A 102 4.85 16.68 -5.87
CA PRO A 102 5.59 15.81 -6.76
C PRO A 102 5.26 14.36 -6.45
N TYR A 103 4.94 13.58 -7.46
CA TYR A 103 4.78 12.13 -7.30
C TYR A 103 5.12 11.40 -8.60
N ILE A 104 5.62 10.17 -8.44
CA ILE A 104 5.88 9.22 -9.51
C ILE A 104 4.96 8.02 -9.35
N VAL A 105 4.39 7.53 -10.44
CA VAL A 105 3.46 6.40 -10.46
C VAL A 105 4.08 5.24 -11.22
N TYR A 106 4.12 4.09 -10.57
CA TYR A 106 4.55 2.82 -11.13
C TYR A 106 3.35 1.89 -11.27
N ARG A 107 3.28 1.15 -12.36
CA ARG A 107 2.39 0.00 -12.52
C ARG A 107 3.18 -1.27 -12.25
N HIS A 108 2.74 -2.07 -11.30
CA HIS A 108 3.33 -3.34 -10.94
C HIS A 108 2.48 -4.52 -11.44
N ASN A 109 3.15 -5.58 -11.91
CA ASN A 109 2.56 -6.84 -12.35
C ASN A 109 3.19 -8.07 -11.66
N ASP A 110 3.91 -7.88 -10.55
CA ASP A 110 4.64 -8.92 -9.81
C ASP A 110 3.74 -9.88 -9.01
N ILE A 111 2.46 -9.61 -8.94
CA ILE A 111 1.43 -10.48 -8.37
C ILE A 111 0.34 -10.68 -9.42
N GLY A 112 -0.46 -11.72 -9.35
CA GLY A 112 -1.46 -12.11 -10.37
C GLY A 112 -2.51 -11.04 -10.75
N ARG A 113 -2.20 -9.76 -10.57
CA ARG A 113 -2.99 -8.58 -10.94
C ARG A 113 -2.10 -7.35 -11.08
N GLU A 114 -2.51 -6.43 -11.95
CA GLU A 114 -1.90 -5.12 -12.04
C GLU A 114 -2.35 -4.21 -10.88
N HIS A 115 -1.42 -3.42 -10.37
CA HIS A 115 -1.69 -2.46 -9.32
C HIS A 115 -0.69 -1.29 -9.39
N LEU A 116 -1.07 -0.16 -8.79
CA LEU A 116 -0.22 1.03 -8.81
C LEU A 116 0.54 1.19 -7.50
N HIS A 117 1.76 1.69 -7.62
CA HIS A 117 2.53 2.28 -6.53
C HIS A 117 2.78 3.75 -6.83
N VAL A 118 2.43 4.61 -5.88
CA VAL A 118 2.67 6.06 -5.96
C VAL A 118 3.65 6.43 -4.87
N VAL A 119 4.74 7.08 -5.26
CA VAL A 119 5.74 7.65 -4.34
C VAL A 119 5.62 9.16 -4.37
N SER A 120 5.44 9.77 -3.21
CA SER A 120 5.27 11.22 -3.05
C SER A 120 5.85 11.70 -1.71
N VAL A 121 5.63 12.96 -1.40
CA VAL A 121 5.96 13.58 -0.11
C VAL A 121 4.72 14.21 0.51
N ARG A 122 4.65 14.18 1.85
CA ARG A 122 3.55 14.77 2.63
C ARG A 122 3.91 16.11 3.28
N VAL A 123 4.85 16.82 2.70
CA VAL A 123 5.21 18.18 3.06
C VAL A 123 5.09 19.06 1.83
N ASP A 124 4.53 20.25 1.98
CA ASP A 124 4.43 21.23 0.91
C ASP A 124 5.75 22.01 0.71
N GLU A 125 5.80 22.87 -0.29
CA GLU A 125 6.96 23.70 -0.63
C GLU A 125 7.40 24.62 0.52
N THR A 126 6.52 24.88 1.49
CA THR A 126 6.84 25.68 2.68
C THR A 126 7.32 24.85 3.86
N GLY A 127 7.39 23.53 3.70
CA GLY A 127 7.79 22.58 4.73
C GLY A 127 6.70 22.23 5.73
N ARG A 128 5.42 22.58 5.44
CA ARG A 128 4.27 22.23 6.26
C ARG A 128 3.77 20.84 5.90
N ALA A 129 3.44 20.06 6.92
CA ALA A 129 2.84 18.75 6.71
C ALA A 129 1.43 18.87 6.12
N ILE A 130 1.14 18.08 5.08
CA ILE A 130 -0.21 17.82 4.61
C ILE A 130 -0.88 16.92 5.63
N SER A 131 -2.12 17.25 5.99
CA SER A 131 -2.85 16.56 7.06
C SER A 131 -3.10 15.09 6.74
N ASP A 132 -2.70 14.22 7.66
CA ASP A 132 -3.00 12.80 7.68
C ASP A 132 -4.21 12.46 8.59
N SER A 133 -4.90 13.47 9.11
CA SER A 133 -6.09 13.26 9.94
C SER A 133 -7.13 12.46 9.18
N TYR A 134 -7.60 11.37 9.83
CA TYR A 134 -8.58 10.45 9.26
C TYR A 134 -8.20 9.93 7.86
N GLU A 135 -6.89 9.78 7.61
CA GLU A 135 -6.36 9.43 6.29
C GLU A 135 -6.95 8.12 5.74
N HIS A 136 -7.09 7.11 6.59
CA HIS A 136 -7.65 5.82 6.18
C HIS A 136 -9.14 5.91 5.84
N GLU A 137 -9.93 6.64 6.62
CA GLU A 137 -11.36 6.85 6.36
C GLU A 137 -11.57 7.65 5.08
N ARG A 138 -10.80 8.73 4.89
CA ARG A 138 -10.82 9.54 3.65
C ARG A 138 -10.44 8.69 2.45
N SER A 139 -9.36 7.94 2.56
CA SER A 139 -8.89 7.04 1.50
C SER A 139 -9.94 6.00 1.13
N MET A 140 -10.62 5.39 2.11
CA MET A 140 -11.70 4.44 1.84
C MET A 140 -12.89 5.10 1.13
N ALA A 141 -13.28 6.32 1.53
CA ALA A 141 -14.33 7.08 0.87
C ALA A 141 -13.95 7.39 -0.59
N VAL A 142 -12.74 7.92 -0.81
CA VAL A 142 -12.20 8.18 -2.15
C VAL A 142 -12.18 6.91 -3.01
N CYS A 143 -11.76 5.77 -2.45
CA CYS A 143 -11.79 4.49 -3.16
C CYS A 143 -13.20 4.11 -3.62
N ARG A 144 -14.24 4.31 -2.79
CA ARG A 144 -15.65 4.01 -3.15
C ARG A 144 -16.15 4.92 -4.29
N GLU A 145 -15.80 6.22 -4.24
CA GLU A 145 -16.16 7.16 -5.29
C GLU A 145 -15.48 6.82 -6.63
N LEU A 146 -14.17 6.48 -6.58
CA LEU A 146 -13.42 6.10 -7.77
C LEU A 146 -13.89 4.77 -8.37
N GLU A 147 -14.28 3.79 -7.55
CA GLU A 147 -14.92 2.57 -8.06
C GLU A 147 -16.16 2.87 -8.88
N GLN A 148 -17.00 3.79 -8.41
CA GLN A 148 -18.20 4.21 -9.16
C GLN A 148 -17.82 4.96 -10.45
N GLN A 149 -16.90 5.91 -10.36
CA GLN A 149 -16.47 6.75 -11.47
C GLN A 149 -15.86 5.93 -12.61
N PHE A 150 -15.02 4.93 -12.27
CA PHE A 150 -14.30 4.11 -13.25
C PHE A 150 -14.97 2.75 -13.51
N SER A 151 -16.18 2.53 -12.98
CA SER A 151 -16.93 1.27 -13.12
C SER A 151 -16.14 0.05 -12.65
N LEU A 152 -15.35 0.21 -11.59
CA LEU A 152 -14.57 -0.88 -11.00
C LEU A 152 -15.43 -1.71 -10.05
N THR A 153 -15.02 -2.96 -9.86
CA THR A 153 -15.64 -3.86 -8.89
C THR A 153 -15.49 -3.31 -7.47
N PRO A 154 -16.60 -3.06 -6.74
CA PRO A 154 -16.54 -2.55 -5.38
C PRO A 154 -15.80 -3.52 -4.45
N ALA A 155 -14.82 -3.02 -3.69
CA ALA A 155 -14.23 -3.82 -2.62
C ALA A 155 -15.25 -3.94 -1.48
N THR A 156 -16.10 -4.92 -1.58
CA THR A 156 -16.97 -5.30 -0.48
C THR A 156 -16.12 -5.85 0.67
N LYS A 157 -16.47 -5.50 1.92
CA LYS A 157 -16.01 -6.31 3.06
C LYS A 157 -16.38 -7.74 2.71
N LYS A 158 -15.41 -8.64 2.58
CA LYS A 158 -15.73 -10.07 2.55
C LYS A 158 -16.59 -10.30 3.76
N GLU A 159 -17.87 -10.58 3.54
CA GLU A 159 -18.73 -11.03 4.62
C GLU A 159 -18.05 -12.25 5.21
N TRP A 160 -17.67 -12.12 6.46
CA TRP A 160 -17.19 -13.26 7.22
C TRP A 160 -18.37 -14.23 7.26
N LYS A 161 -18.25 -15.33 6.53
CA LYS A 161 -19.23 -16.41 6.66
C LYS A 161 -19.04 -17.00 8.05
N GLU A 162 -19.92 -16.61 8.97
CA GLU A 162 -20.02 -17.27 10.27
C GLU A 162 -20.11 -18.76 10.01
N GLY A 163 -19.24 -19.53 10.67
CA GLY A 163 -19.29 -20.99 10.62
C GLY A 163 -18.43 -21.68 9.55
N LEU A 164 -17.52 -21.00 8.86
CA LEU A 164 -16.48 -21.74 8.13
C LEU A 164 -15.59 -22.47 9.17
N PRO A 165 -15.49 -23.80 9.12
CA PRO A 165 -14.61 -24.51 10.03
C PRO A 165 -13.19 -23.97 9.85
N LEU A 166 -12.56 -23.58 10.95
CA LEU A 166 -11.14 -23.20 10.93
C LEU A 166 -10.35 -24.46 10.56
N SER A 167 -9.49 -24.34 9.56
CA SER A 167 -8.61 -25.43 9.14
C SER A 167 -7.22 -25.22 9.73
N PRO A 168 -6.51 -26.32 10.07
CA PRO A 168 -5.10 -26.22 10.43
C PRO A 168 -4.28 -25.52 9.36
N VAL A 169 -3.20 -24.86 9.76
CA VAL A 169 -2.30 -24.15 8.86
C VAL A 169 -1.48 -25.16 8.07
N ASP A 170 -1.50 -25.04 6.75
CA ASP A 170 -0.65 -25.80 5.85
C ASP A 170 0.65 -25.01 5.60
N TYR A 171 1.74 -25.43 6.23
CA TYR A 171 3.05 -24.79 6.12
C TYR A 171 3.75 -25.01 4.78
N GLU A 172 3.33 -26.02 4.02
CA GLU A 172 3.84 -26.30 2.67
C GLU A 172 3.00 -25.58 1.60
N GLY A 173 1.79 -25.20 1.95
CA GLY A 173 0.89 -24.44 1.09
C GLY A 173 1.28 -22.97 0.99
N GLY A 174 1.04 -22.35 -0.16
CA GLY A 174 1.28 -20.93 -0.38
C GLY A 174 0.45 -20.02 0.54
N ASN A 175 0.82 -18.73 0.64
CA ASN A 175 0.12 -17.71 1.41
C ASN A 175 0.00 -17.98 2.93
N LEU A 176 1.08 -18.44 3.54
CA LEU A 176 1.16 -18.75 4.97
C LEU A 176 0.64 -17.60 5.86
N LYS A 177 0.99 -16.34 5.53
CA LYS A 177 0.50 -15.15 6.24
C LYS A 177 -1.04 -15.03 6.22
N GLY A 178 -1.65 -15.35 5.09
CA GLY A 178 -3.12 -15.35 4.96
C GLY A 178 -3.77 -16.48 5.76
N GLN A 179 -3.18 -17.66 5.75
CA GLN A 179 -3.65 -18.81 6.53
C GLN A 179 -3.57 -18.53 8.04
N LEU A 180 -2.44 -18.05 8.53
CA LEU A 180 -2.26 -17.64 9.93
C LEU A 180 -3.28 -16.58 10.35
N ALA A 181 -3.46 -15.53 9.54
CA ALA A 181 -4.44 -14.50 9.82
C ALA A 181 -5.87 -15.03 9.80
N GLY A 182 -6.17 -16.01 8.95
CA GLY A 182 -7.46 -16.68 8.84
C GLY A 182 -7.84 -17.50 10.08
N VAL A 183 -6.86 -18.00 10.81
CA VAL A 183 -7.06 -18.73 12.07
C VAL A 183 -7.02 -17.79 13.27
N ILE A 184 -5.98 -16.96 13.39
CA ILE A 184 -5.74 -16.13 14.58
C ILE A 184 -6.84 -15.10 14.78
N ARG A 185 -7.25 -14.38 13.73
CA ARG A 185 -8.25 -13.30 13.86
C ARG A 185 -9.62 -13.76 14.36
N PRO A 186 -10.22 -14.83 13.83
CA PRO A 186 -11.49 -15.35 14.37
C PRO A 186 -11.36 -15.79 15.82
N ILE A 187 -10.32 -16.56 16.14
CA ILE A 187 -10.08 -17.05 17.51
C ILE A 187 -9.99 -15.88 18.48
N THR A 188 -9.19 -14.86 18.17
CA THR A 188 -9.02 -13.68 19.03
C THR A 188 -10.31 -12.85 19.16
N ARG A 189 -11.17 -12.84 18.14
CA ARG A 189 -12.42 -12.07 18.12
C ARG A 189 -13.55 -12.75 18.86
N GLU A 190 -13.66 -14.08 18.72
CA GLU A 190 -14.85 -14.84 19.19
C GLU A 190 -14.63 -15.48 20.57
N TRP A 191 -13.36 -15.70 20.94
CA TRP A 191 -13.01 -16.37 22.16
C TRP A 191 -12.45 -15.38 23.20
N ARG A 192 -12.86 -15.57 24.47
CA ARG A 192 -12.32 -14.83 25.61
C ARG A 192 -11.37 -15.74 26.37
N PHE A 193 -10.10 -15.41 26.35
CA PHE A 193 -9.05 -16.17 27.06
C PHE A 193 -8.77 -15.55 28.42
N GLN A 194 -8.66 -16.40 29.45
CA GLN A 194 -8.29 -15.98 30.80
C GLN A 194 -6.77 -16.00 30.99
N SER A 195 -6.08 -16.78 30.16
CA SER A 195 -4.62 -16.91 30.23
C SER A 195 -3.99 -17.07 28.84
N LEU A 196 -2.70 -16.73 28.74
CA LEU A 196 -1.89 -16.99 27.54
C LEU A 196 -1.80 -18.51 27.26
N GLY A 197 -1.85 -19.34 28.29
CA GLY A 197 -1.87 -20.80 28.14
C GLY A 197 -3.09 -21.32 27.40
N GLU A 198 -4.28 -20.79 27.70
CA GLU A 198 -5.51 -21.13 26.99
C GLU A 198 -5.43 -20.69 25.52
N TYR A 199 -4.94 -19.49 25.26
CA TYR A 199 -4.75 -19.00 23.90
C TYR A 199 -3.80 -19.89 23.09
N ARG A 200 -2.66 -20.27 23.69
CA ARG A 200 -1.69 -21.20 23.08
C ARG A 200 -2.30 -22.57 22.80
N ALA A 201 -3.08 -23.10 23.74
CA ALA A 201 -3.72 -24.40 23.58
C ALA A 201 -4.72 -24.40 22.41
N VAL A 202 -5.51 -23.36 22.25
CA VAL A 202 -6.44 -23.25 21.12
C VAL A 202 -5.69 -23.10 19.80
N LEU A 203 -4.66 -22.27 19.72
CA LEU A 203 -3.89 -22.10 18.50
C LEU A 203 -3.15 -23.38 18.08
N SER A 204 -2.69 -24.19 19.03
CA SER A 204 -2.01 -25.45 18.76
C SER A 204 -2.91 -26.46 18.05
N LEU A 205 -4.24 -26.41 18.24
CA LEU A 205 -5.19 -27.26 17.49
C LEU A 205 -5.18 -26.99 15.99
N TYR A 206 -4.70 -25.81 15.60
CA TYR A 206 -4.58 -25.40 14.19
C TYR A 206 -3.13 -25.41 13.71
N GLY A 207 -2.24 -26.07 14.45
CA GLY A 207 -0.83 -26.19 14.08
C GLY A 207 0.01 -24.93 14.33
N ILE A 208 -0.49 -23.96 15.13
CA ILE A 208 0.22 -22.70 15.40
C ILE A 208 0.83 -22.75 16.81
N SER A 209 2.16 -22.59 16.88
CA SER A 209 2.88 -22.40 18.14
C SER A 209 3.13 -20.92 18.41
N VAL A 210 3.04 -20.52 19.67
CA VAL A 210 3.27 -19.13 20.11
C VAL A 210 4.28 -19.15 21.25
N ASP A 211 5.44 -18.54 21.01
CA ASP A 211 6.51 -18.41 22.00
C ASP A 211 6.63 -16.96 22.47
N GLU A 212 6.94 -16.78 23.74
CA GLU A 212 7.25 -15.49 24.32
C GLU A 212 8.71 -15.14 24.02
N VAL A 213 8.92 -14.11 23.18
CA VAL A 213 10.26 -13.54 23.01
C VAL A 213 10.42 -12.47 24.07
N LYS A 214 11.30 -12.72 25.06
CA LYS A 214 11.72 -11.67 25.99
C LYS A 214 12.50 -10.64 25.17
N GLY A 215 11.92 -9.45 24.98
CA GLY A 215 12.62 -8.33 24.37
C GLY A 215 13.84 -7.96 25.23
N GLU A 216 14.98 -7.77 24.57
CA GLU A 216 16.15 -7.10 25.14
C GLU A 216 15.90 -5.59 25.21
#